data_2e53cdc1a876ccaee4532fcc695afa27
#
_entry.id   2e53cdc1a876ccaee4532fcc695afa27
#
_cell.length_a   1.000
_cell.length_b   1.000
_cell.length_c   1.000
_cell.angle_alpha   90.00
_cell.angle_beta   90.00
_cell.angle_gamma   90.00
#
_symmetry.space_group_name_H-M   'P 1'
#
loop_
_entity.id
_entity.type
_entity.pdbx_description
1 polymer ?
#
loop_
_entity_poly.entity_id
_entity_poly.type
_entity_poly.pdbx_seq_one_letter_code
_entity_poly.pdbx_strand_id
1 'polypeptide(L)'
;MKLFKYITIAFSSLFMCGCSDYLDNAPDDTLTMEMVFNDRTRTEDWLSGVYNRIPDNYWDLLKVWGYDSMGDDLDPSQRWYQWWGNSLNFIIGQWFTSSTWDAAIWSANPIRIRSAYLFIENAHALPDQGVSEANIERMKDECRFLIAYYYWQMIEAYGSVPFFDGLADVNDPNLMRGQMPFDEMVDWIDAQLVDLSKKLPASYLNESTQFYGRATSIMCLAVRARMLLFAASPLVNGNEWYAGFKNYDGKFRFSQTYDPAKWKRAADANRELIEA
;
A
#
# COMPACT_ATOMS: atom_id res chain seq x y z
N MET A 1 53.72 -44.49 -23.10
CA MET A 1 53.42 -43.30 -22.22
C MET A 1 52.83 -42.10 -22.93
N LYS A 2 53.16 -41.73 -24.15
CA LYS A 2 52.56 -40.58 -24.85
C LYS A 2 51.12 -40.80 -25.24
N LEU A 3 50.74 -41.98 -25.71
CA LEU A 3 49.34 -42.29 -26.10
C LEU A 3 48.32 -42.20 -24.91
N PHE A 4 48.76 -42.64 -23.73
CA PHE A 4 47.93 -42.62 -22.52
C PHE A 4 47.60 -41.18 -22.06
N LYS A 5 48.56 -40.24 -22.24
CA LYS A 5 48.31 -38.80 -21.94
C LYS A 5 47.26 -38.15 -22.86
N TYR A 6 47.27 -38.53 -24.14
CA TYR A 6 46.28 -37.97 -25.09
C TYR A 6 44.86 -38.53 -24.86
N ILE A 7 44.73 -39.80 -24.44
CA ILE A 7 43.49 -40.42 -24.08
C ILE A 7 42.91 -39.77 -22.81
N THR A 8 43.77 -39.47 -21.82
CA THR A 8 43.31 -38.81 -20.57
C THR A 8 42.84 -37.38 -20.83
N ILE A 9 43.51 -36.63 -21.70
CA ILE A 9 43.13 -35.28 -22.08
C ILE A 9 41.82 -35.28 -22.90
N ALA A 10 41.65 -36.19 -23.84
CA ALA A 10 40.43 -36.34 -24.63
C ALA A 10 39.22 -36.77 -23.77
N PHE A 11 39.42 -37.58 -22.73
CA PHE A 11 38.37 -37.99 -21.80
C PHE A 11 37.98 -36.87 -20.83
N SER A 12 38.93 -36.01 -20.43
CA SER A 12 38.69 -34.85 -19.57
C SER A 12 37.93 -33.71 -20.29
N SER A 13 38.12 -33.56 -21.61
CA SER A 13 37.42 -32.54 -22.41
C SER A 13 35.96 -32.91 -22.73
N LEU A 14 35.56 -34.19 -22.68
CA LEU A 14 34.18 -34.62 -22.86
C LEU A 14 33.28 -34.33 -21.65
N PHE A 15 33.86 -34.11 -20.47
CA PHE A 15 33.09 -33.76 -19.26
C PHE A 15 32.85 -32.25 -19.10
N MET A 16 33.36 -31.40 -19.99
CA MET A 16 33.14 -29.96 -19.95
C MET A 16 31.93 -29.47 -20.78
N CYS A 17 31.23 -30.38 -21.47
CA CYS A 17 29.91 -30.07 -21.99
C CYS A 17 28.88 -30.22 -20.86
N GLY A 18 28.98 -29.38 -19.81
CA GLY A 18 28.01 -29.27 -18.75
C GLY A 18 26.73 -28.66 -19.31
N CYS A 19 25.63 -29.31 -19.06
CA CYS A 19 24.29 -28.86 -19.37
C CYS A 19 24.03 -27.47 -18.73
N SER A 20 24.28 -26.37 -19.45
CA SER A 20 23.87 -25.03 -19.02
C SER A 20 22.33 -24.94 -18.89
N ASP A 21 21.62 -25.65 -19.75
CA ASP A 21 20.16 -25.63 -19.78
C ASP A 21 19.44 -26.32 -18.58
N TYR A 22 20.20 -27.20 -17.84
CA TYR A 22 19.60 -27.86 -16.67
C TYR A 22 19.44 -26.95 -15.46
N LEU A 23 20.28 -25.92 -15.34
CA LEU A 23 20.21 -24.95 -14.23
C LEU A 23 19.33 -23.73 -14.57
N ASP A 24 19.01 -23.53 -15.85
CA ASP A 24 18.18 -22.41 -16.31
C ASP A 24 16.68 -22.78 -16.42
N ASN A 25 16.31 -24.03 -16.17
CA ASN A 25 14.92 -24.41 -16.06
C ASN A 25 14.34 -23.82 -14.77
N ALA A 26 13.47 -22.82 -14.90
CA ALA A 26 12.60 -22.43 -13.80
C ALA A 26 11.86 -23.67 -13.29
N PRO A 27 11.76 -23.89 -11.97
CA PRO A 27 11.00 -25.03 -11.44
C PRO A 27 9.60 -25.04 -12.06
N ASP A 28 9.17 -26.21 -12.58
CA ASP A 28 7.85 -26.40 -13.25
C ASP A 28 6.65 -26.06 -12.35
N ASP A 29 6.87 -25.90 -11.05
CA ASP A 29 5.88 -25.56 -10.03
C ASP A 29 5.84 -24.05 -9.68
N THR A 30 6.69 -23.22 -10.29
CA THR A 30 6.73 -21.77 -10.02
C THR A 30 5.79 -21.03 -10.96
N LEU A 31 4.74 -20.40 -10.40
CA LEU A 31 3.84 -19.56 -11.17
C LEU A 31 4.60 -18.32 -11.69
N THR A 32 4.60 -18.15 -13.00
CA THR A 32 5.13 -16.94 -13.65
C THR A 32 4.06 -15.83 -13.64
N MET A 33 4.47 -14.57 -13.79
CA MET A 33 3.54 -13.43 -13.93
C MET A 33 2.60 -13.62 -15.13
N GLU A 34 3.11 -14.16 -16.23
CA GLU A 34 2.31 -14.48 -17.41
C GLU A 34 1.22 -15.53 -17.11
N MET A 35 1.55 -16.61 -16.38
CA MET A 35 0.58 -17.62 -15.97
C MET A 35 -0.50 -17.07 -15.02
N VAL A 36 -0.16 -16.07 -14.22
CA VAL A 36 -1.11 -15.41 -13.31
C VAL A 36 -2.10 -14.55 -14.10
N PHE A 37 -1.61 -13.67 -14.95
CA PHE A 37 -2.45 -12.69 -15.63
C PHE A 37 -3.08 -13.21 -16.94
N ASN A 38 -2.76 -14.42 -17.38
CA ASN A 38 -3.47 -15.15 -18.44
C ASN A 38 -4.59 -16.06 -17.90
N ASP A 39 -4.87 -16.03 -16.61
CA ASP A 39 -5.93 -16.79 -15.97
C ASP A 39 -6.84 -15.87 -15.15
N ARG A 40 -8.15 -15.94 -15.41
CA ARG A 40 -9.15 -15.09 -14.75
C ARG A 40 -9.12 -15.23 -13.23
N THR A 41 -9.17 -16.46 -12.73
CA THR A 41 -9.26 -16.74 -11.28
C THR A 41 -8.03 -16.20 -10.57
N ARG A 42 -6.85 -16.46 -11.12
CA ARG A 42 -5.59 -15.98 -10.55
C ARG A 42 -5.46 -14.45 -10.60
N THR A 43 -5.95 -13.82 -11.67
CA THR A 43 -6.02 -12.36 -11.78
C THR A 43 -6.93 -11.76 -10.69
N GLU A 44 -8.13 -12.34 -10.50
CA GLU A 44 -9.07 -11.92 -9.46
C GLU A 44 -8.51 -12.19 -8.05
N ASP A 45 -7.82 -13.32 -7.83
CA ASP A 45 -7.14 -13.66 -6.57
C ASP A 45 -5.99 -12.69 -6.26
N TRP A 46 -5.24 -12.26 -7.28
CA TRP A 46 -4.20 -11.24 -7.09
C TRP A 46 -4.79 -9.94 -6.59
N LEU A 47 -5.88 -9.46 -7.21
CA LEU A 47 -6.58 -8.26 -6.77
C LEU A 47 -7.09 -8.42 -5.33
N SER A 48 -7.68 -9.57 -4.99
CA SER A 48 -8.10 -9.89 -3.62
C SER A 48 -6.93 -9.84 -2.64
N GLY A 49 -5.75 -10.30 -3.05
CA GLY A 49 -4.50 -10.17 -2.31
C GLY A 49 -4.09 -8.72 -2.05
N VAL A 50 -4.34 -7.80 -3.01
CA VAL A 50 -4.11 -6.36 -2.79
C VAL A 50 -5.05 -5.80 -1.74
N TYR A 51 -6.34 -6.18 -1.76
CA TYR A 51 -7.35 -5.77 -0.76
C TYR A 51 -7.06 -6.27 0.66
N ASN A 52 -6.36 -7.38 0.80
CA ASN A 52 -6.16 -8.08 2.10
C ASN A 52 -5.45 -7.24 3.18
N ARG A 53 -5.04 -6.00 2.90
CA ARG A 53 -4.42 -5.12 3.90
C ARG A 53 -5.33 -4.01 4.39
N ILE A 54 -6.54 -3.92 3.88
CA ILE A 54 -7.56 -3.04 4.47
C ILE A 54 -7.82 -3.55 5.90
N PRO A 55 -7.66 -2.71 6.94
CA PRO A 55 -7.79 -3.16 8.31
C PRO A 55 -9.24 -3.57 8.63
N ASP A 56 -9.38 -4.66 9.36
CA ASP A 56 -10.61 -5.02 10.04
C ASP A 56 -10.73 -4.18 11.31
N ASN A 57 -11.52 -3.12 11.25
CA ASN A 57 -11.68 -2.18 12.37
C ASN A 57 -12.18 -2.85 13.65
N TYR A 58 -12.98 -3.90 13.56
CA TYR A 58 -13.47 -4.60 14.74
C TYR A 58 -12.39 -5.47 15.39
N TRP A 59 -11.67 -6.27 14.60
CA TRP A 59 -10.66 -7.19 15.10
C TRP A 59 -9.34 -6.49 15.41
N ASP A 60 -8.96 -5.56 14.56
CA ASP A 60 -7.72 -4.81 14.70
C ASP A 60 -7.82 -3.71 15.77
N LEU A 61 -9.02 -3.15 16.00
CA LEU A 61 -9.31 -2.21 17.09
C LEU A 61 -8.87 -2.73 18.46
N LEU A 62 -9.11 -4.01 18.72
CA LEU A 62 -8.82 -4.60 20.04
C LEU A 62 -7.40 -5.16 20.15
N LYS A 63 -6.72 -5.44 19.02
CA LYS A 63 -5.41 -6.08 19.04
C LYS A 63 -4.25 -5.12 18.91
N VAL A 64 -4.25 -4.31 17.87
CA VAL A 64 -3.04 -3.63 17.40
C VAL A 64 -3.35 -2.24 16.83
N TRP A 65 -4.52 -2.04 16.23
CA TRP A 65 -4.89 -0.85 15.46
C TRP A 65 -5.84 0.10 16.19
N GLY A 66 -6.22 -0.22 17.40
CA GLY A 66 -7.28 0.47 18.10
C GLY A 66 -6.91 1.88 18.50
N TYR A 67 -7.02 2.81 17.56
CA TYR A 67 -6.98 4.23 17.92
C TYR A 67 -8.00 4.56 19.01
N ASP A 68 -9.16 3.88 19.00
CA ASP A 68 -10.18 4.03 20.04
C ASP A 68 -9.71 3.50 21.41
N SER A 69 -8.86 2.47 21.42
CA SER A 69 -8.25 1.97 22.66
C SER A 69 -7.01 2.75 23.10
N MET A 70 -6.54 3.70 22.30
CA MET A 70 -5.49 4.65 22.66
C MET A 70 -6.05 5.97 23.22
N GLY A 71 -7.37 6.15 23.11
CA GLY A 71 -8.12 7.25 23.71
C GLY A 71 -8.82 6.85 25.00
N ASP A 72 -9.85 7.59 25.34
CA ASP A 72 -10.73 7.37 26.49
C ASP A 72 -12.09 6.74 26.11
N ASP A 73 -12.24 6.40 24.82
CA ASP A 73 -13.50 5.82 24.30
C ASP A 73 -13.65 4.33 24.62
N LEU A 74 -12.54 3.63 24.90
CA LEU A 74 -12.53 2.19 25.19
C LEU A 74 -11.60 1.85 26.33
N ASP A 75 -12.14 1.30 27.43
CA ASP A 75 -11.38 0.72 28.54
C ASP A 75 -11.51 -0.83 28.51
N PRO A 76 -10.55 -1.55 27.93
CA PRO A 76 -10.60 -3.00 27.87
C PRO A 76 -10.39 -3.65 29.24
N SER A 77 -10.98 -4.83 29.43
CA SER A 77 -10.86 -5.57 30.70
C SER A 77 -9.39 -5.97 31.00
N GLN A 78 -9.05 -6.08 32.29
CA GLN A 78 -7.71 -6.47 32.75
C GLN A 78 -7.22 -7.81 32.15
N ARG A 79 -8.12 -8.73 31.84
CA ARG A 79 -7.77 -9.99 31.17
C ARG A 79 -7.31 -9.77 29.74
N TRP A 80 -7.86 -8.78 29.05
CA TRP A 80 -7.48 -8.40 27.69
C TRP A 80 -6.08 -7.77 27.65
N TYR A 81 -5.72 -6.99 28.65
CA TYR A 81 -4.37 -6.43 28.82
C TYR A 81 -3.27 -7.48 28.79
N GLN A 82 -3.50 -8.64 29.39
CA GLN A 82 -2.51 -9.71 29.49
C GLN A 82 -2.23 -10.41 28.15
N TRP A 83 -3.19 -10.36 27.21
CA TRP A 83 -3.12 -11.11 25.96
C TRP A 83 -2.80 -10.21 24.74
N TRP A 84 -3.23 -8.96 24.75
CA TRP A 84 -3.21 -8.08 23.59
C TRP A 84 -2.84 -6.63 23.94
N GLY A 85 -2.12 -6.40 25.00
CA GLY A 85 -1.94 -5.11 25.69
C GLY A 85 -1.18 -4.00 24.96
N ASN A 86 -0.88 -4.10 23.67
CA ASN A 86 -0.06 -3.11 22.99
C ASN A 86 -0.68 -1.71 22.95
N SER A 87 -1.97 -1.59 22.60
CA SER A 87 -2.65 -0.28 22.53
C SER A 87 -2.77 0.39 23.90
N LEU A 88 -2.93 -0.39 24.96
CA LEU A 88 -3.01 0.11 26.34
C LEU A 88 -1.70 0.62 26.89
N ASN A 89 -0.58 0.11 26.40
CA ASN A 89 0.74 0.63 26.77
C ASN A 89 0.89 2.12 26.42
N PHE A 90 0.14 2.61 25.41
CA PHE A 90 0.07 4.05 25.13
C PHE A 90 -0.61 4.82 26.27
N ILE A 91 -1.80 4.36 26.71
CA ILE A 91 -2.60 5.05 27.74
C ILE A 91 -1.86 5.09 29.08
N ILE A 92 -1.22 3.99 29.47
CA ILE A 92 -0.48 3.90 30.73
C ILE A 92 0.96 4.43 30.63
N GLY A 93 1.35 5.03 29.50
CA GLY A 93 2.67 5.64 29.32
C GLY A 93 3.84 4.65 29.25
N GLN A 94 3.57 3.38 28.95
CA GLN A 94 4.62 2.33 28.79
C GLN A 94 5.08 2.17 27.34
N TRP A 95 4.76 3.12 26.48
CA TRP A 95 5.24 3.14 25.10
C TRP A 95 6.49 4.00 24.98
N PHE A 96 7.53 3.44 24.38
CA PHE A 96 8.82 4.11 24.20
C PHE A 96 9.17 4.16 22.72
N THR A 97 10.07 5.07 22.33
CA THR A 97 10.58 5.19 20.97
C THR A 97 11.27 3.94 20.42
N SER A 98 11.69 3.02 21.31
CA SER A 98 12.23 1.70 20.96
C SER A 98 11.16 0.61 20.79
N SER A 99 9.91 0.91 21.05
CA SER A 99 8.81 -0.04 20.87
C SER A 99 8.57 -0.28 19.38
N THR A 100 8.36 -1.55 19.00
CA THR A 100 8.28 -1.99 17.60
C THR A 100 6.84 -2.20 17.12
N TRP A 101 5.90 -1.49 17.73
CA TRP A 101 4.52 -1.56 17.26
C TRP A 101 4.32 -0.64 16.04
N ASP A 102 3.98 -1.20 14.91
CA ASP A 102 3.66 -0.44 13.70
C ASP A 102 2.39 -0.95 13.02
N ALA A 103 1.69 -1.87 13.69
CA ALA A 103 0.53 -2.54 13.12
C ALA A 103 0.82 -3.12 11.72
N ALA A 104 2.08 -3.39 11.45
CA ALA A 104 2.61 -3.82 10.15
C ALA A 104 2.32 -2.84 8.98
N ILE A 105 1.95 -1.56 9.27
CA ILE A 105 1.75 -0.56 8.21
C ILE A 105 3.03 -0.36 7.42
N TRP A 106 4.15 -0.14 8.14
CA TRP A 106 5.46 0.08 7.51
C TRP A 106 5.95 -1.14 6.73
N SER A 107 5.75 -2.34 7.26
CA SER A 107 6.24 -3.57 6.64
C SER A 107 5.34 -4.12 5.55
N ALA A 108 4.03 -3.95 5.65
CA ALA A 108 3.09 -4.59 4.74
C ALA A 108 2.51 -3.67 3.66
N ASN A 109 2.25 -2.39 3.95
CA ASN A 109 1.66 -1.50 2.96
C ASN A 109 2.55 -1.29 1.71
N PRO A 110 3.89 -1.12 1.81
CA PRO A 110 4.74 -1.05 0.62
C PRO A 110 4.67 -2.30 -0.26
N ILE A 111 4.53 -3.49 0.35
CA ILE A 111 4.36 -4.75 -0.39
C ILE A 111 3.04 -4.74 -1.18
N ARG A 112 1.95 -4.25 -0.57
CA ARG A 112 0.64 -4.16 -1.23
C ARG A 112 0.60 -3.09 -2.31
N ILE A 113 1.24 -1.95 -2.09
CA ILE A 113 1.43 -0.90 -3.09
C ILE A 113 2.18 -1.47 -4.30
N ARG A 114 3.30 -2.17 -4.09
CA ARG A 114 4.02 -2.85 -5.17
C ARG A 114 3.14 -3.88 -5.88
N SER A 115 2.38 -4.69 -5.14
CA SER A 115 1.47 -5.69 -5.71
C SER A 115 0.37 -5.05 -6.58
N ALA A 116 -0.15 -3.88 -6.15
CA ALA A 116 -1.11 -3.11 -6.93
C ALA A 116 -0.50 -2.55 -8.24
N TYR A 117 0.72 -2.03 -8.20
CA TYR A 117 1.42 -1.60 -9.43
C TYR A 117 1.71 -2.77 -10.37
N LEU A 118 2.11 -3.94 -9.85
CA LEU A 118 2.28 -5.15 -10.67
C LEU A 118 0.97 -5.55 -11.36
N PHE A 119 -0.16 -5.44 -10.66
CA PHE A 119 -1.47 -5.66 -11.28
C PHE A 119 -1.75 -4.66 -12.40
N ILE A 120 -1.54 -3.37 -12.15
CA ILE A 120 -1.80 -2.30 -13.14
C ILE A 120 -0.97 -2.52 -14.42
N GLU A 121 0.29 -2.95 -14.29
CA GLU A 121 1.19 -3.15 -15.42
C GLU A 121 0.90 -4.43 -16.20
N ASN A 122 0.49 -5.52 -15.53
CA ASN A 122 0.41 -6.83 -16.16
C ASN A 122 -1.01 -7.29 -16.48
N ALA A 123 -2.04 -6.83 -15.75
CA ALA A 123 -3.41 -7.26 -15.99
C ALA A 123 -3.96 -6.73 -17.34
N HIS A 124 -4.58 -7.62 -18.10
CA HIS A 124 -5.15 -7.35 -19.41
C HIS A 124 -6.46 -8.12 -19.61
N ALA A 125 -7.23 -7.74 -20.60
CA ALA A 125 -8.49 -8.41 -20.91
C ALA A 125 -8.28 -9.89 -21.26
N LEU A 126 -9.21 -10.73 -20.83
CA LEU A 126 -9.27 -12.16 -21.12
C LEU A 126 -10.64 -12.49 -21.72
N PRO A 127 -10.91 -12.09 -22.98
CA PRO A 127 -12.27 -12.22 -23.59
C PRO A 127 -12.78 -13.64 -23.60
N ASP A 128 -11.89 -14.61 -23.85
CA ASP A 128 -12.22 -16.05 -23.90
C ASP A 128 -12.62 -16.60 -22.51
N GLN A 129 -12.29 -15.88 -21.43
CA GLN A 129 -12.66 -16.20 -20.05
C GLN A 129 -13.73 -15.24 -19.50
N GLY A 130 -14.31 -14.39 -20.34
CA GLY A 130 -15.39 -13.47 -19.98
C GLY A 130 -14.92 -12.22 -19.21
N VAL A 131 -13.64 -11.86 -19.29
CA VAL A 131 -13.08 -10.63 -18.69
C VAL A 131 -12.85 -9.58 -19.78
N SER A 132 -13.70 -8.56 -19.81
CA SER A 132 -13.61 -7.46 -20.79
C SER A 132 -12.53 -6.43 -20.40
N GLU A 133 -12.15 -5.59 -21.37
CA GLU A 133 -11.27 -4.44 -21.12
C GLU A 133 -11.85 -3.53 -20.02
N ALA A 134 -13.15 -3.24 -20.06
CA ALA A 134 -13.80 -2.42 -19.04
C ALA A 134 -13.73 -3.04 -17.63
N ASN A 135 -13.78 -4.38 -17.52
CA ASN A 135 -13.57 -5.06 -16.24
C ASN A 135 -12.15 -4.85 -15.72
N ILE A 136 -11.16 -5.01 -16.59
CA ILE A 136 -9.75 -4.83 -16.20
C ILE A 136 -9.45 -3.38 -15.84
N GLU A 137 -9.93 -2.40 -16.60
CA GLU A 137 -9.72 -0.98 -16.24
C GLU A 137 -10.36 -0.63 -14.90
N ARG A 138 -11.55 -1.14 -14.61
CA ARG A 138 -12.17 -1.00 -13.29
C ARG A 138 -11.29 -1.62 -12.18
N MET A 139 -10.75 -2.82 -12.37
CA MET A 139 -9.85 -3.47 -11.42
C MET A 139 -8.54 -2.69 -11.22
N LYS A 140 -8.03 -2.07 -12.29
CA LYS A 140 -6.87 -1.17 -12.22
C LYS A 140 -7.19 0.11 -11.44
N ASP A 141 -8.38 0.69 -11.63
CA ASP A 141 -8.82 1.84 -10.85
C ASP A 141 -9.01 1.51 -9.37
N GLU A 142 -9.48 0.29 -9.06
CA GLU A 142 -9.48 -0.20 -7.67
C GLU A 142 -8.07 -0.33 -7.09
N CYS A 143 -7.09 -0.82 -7.86
CA CYS A 143 -5.70 -0.84 -7.43
C CYS A 143 -5.15 0.57 -7.20
N ARG A 144 -5.47 1.56 -8.04
CA ARG A 144 -5.09 2.96 -7.85
C ARG A 144 -5.69 3.54 -6.56
N PHE A 145 -6.97 3.23 -6.28
CA PHE A 145 -7.60 3.59 -5.01
C PHE A 145 -6.86 2.98 -3.81
N LEU A 146 -6.53 1.68 -3.87
CA LEU A 146 -5.82 0.99 -2.79
C LEU A 146 -4.42 1.55 -2.57
N ILE A 147 -3.70 1.93 -3.63
CA ILE A 147 -2.41 2.62 -3.51
C ILE A 147 -2.56 3.94 -2.74
N ALA A 148 -3.53 4.78 -3.14
CA ALA A 148 -3.81 6.04 -2.47
C ALA A 148 -4.21 5.82 -0.99
N TYR A 149 -5.05 4.82 -0.72
CA TYR A 149 -5.49 4.46 0.62
C TYR A 149 -4.34 3.94 1.51
N TYR A 150 -3.46 3.09 0.98
CA TYR A 150 -2.31 2.60 1.75
C TYR A 150 -1.29 3.69 2.03
N TYR A 151 -1.06 4.61 1.10
CA TYR A 151 -0.26 5.80 1.37
C TYR A 151 -0.92 6.70 2.42
N TRP A 152 -2.24 6.87 2.36
CA TRP A 152 -2.97 7.60 3.41
C TRP A 152 -2.73 6.98 4.79
N GLN A 153 -2.87 5.67 4.94
CA GLN A 153 -2.57 4.99 6.20
C GLN A 153 -1.12 5.21 6.67
N MET A 154 -0.18 5.19 5.74
CA MET A 154 1.22 5.43 6.07
C MET A 154 1.46 6.87 6.55
N ILE A 155 0.90 7.88 5.90
CA ILE A 155 1.08 9.28 6.33
C ILE A 155 0.26 9.64 7.58
N GLU A 156 -0.86 8.98 7.83
CA GLU A 156 -1.62 9.10 9.08
C GLU A 156 -0.79 8.59 10.27
N ALA A 157 -0.06 7.49 10.09
CA ALA A 157 0.73 6.88 11.16
C ALA A 157 2.14 7.47 11.34
N TYR A 158 2.82 7.82 10.23
CA TYR A 158 4.25 8.20 10.25
C TYR A 158 4.51 9.63 9.75
N GLY A 159 3.50 10.32 9.25
CA GLY A 159 3.65 11.61 8.59
C GLY A 159 4.32 11.48 7.22
N SER A 160 5.45 12.15 7.02
CA SER A 160 6.20 12.08 5.77
C SER A 160 6.82 10.71 5.56
N VAL A 161 6.65 10.10 4.38
CA VAL A 161 7.16 8.77 4.02
C VAL A 161 7.84 8.77 2.64
N PRO A 162 8.70 7.79 2.34
CA PRO A 162 9.21 7.61 0.98
C PRO A 162 8.07 7.31 0.01
N PHE A 163 8.11 7.95 -1.16
CA PHE A 163 7.06 7.82 -2.17
C PHE A 163 7.62 7.25 -3.48
N PHE A 164 6.88 6.31 -4.06
CA PHE A 164 7.13 5.71 -5.37
C PHE A 164 5.84 5.75 -6.19
N ASP A 165 5.89 6.47 -7.31
CA ASP A 165 4.79 6.53 -8.27
C ASP A 165 5.05 5.50 -9.39
N GLY A 166 4.89 4.23 -9.05
CA GLY A 166 5.14 3.10 -9.93
C GLY A 166 5.99 1.99 -9.28
N LEU A 167 6.39 1.02 -10.07
CA LEU A 167 7.29 -0.03 -9.63
C LEU A 167 8.69 0.53 -9.39
N ALA A 168 9.21 0.30 -8.18
CA ALA A 168 10.59 0.64 -7.88
C ALA A 168 11.54 -0.32 -8.61
N ASP A 169 12.46 0.22 -9.41
CA ASP A 169 13.55 -0.53 -9.97
C ASP A 169 14.66 -0.70 -8.91
N VAL A 170 15.08 -1.93 -8.68
CA VAL A 170 16.19 -2.26 -7.74
C VAL A 170 17.52 -1.66 -8.18
N ASN A 171 17.66 -1.33 -9.46
CA ASN A 171 18.86 -0.70 -10.03
C ASN A 171 18.75 0.83 -10.10
N ASP A 172 17.64 1.43 -9.66
CA ASP A 172 17.48 2.88 -9.62
C ASP A 172 18.53 3.48 -8.67
N PRO A 173 19.45 4.34 -9.12
CA PRO A 173 20.43 4.99 -8.25
C PRO A 173 19.77 5.86 -7.17
N ASN A 174 18.50 6.25 -7.37
CA ASN A 174 17.70 7.02 -6.42
C ASN A 174 16.72 6.15 -5.62
N LEU A 175 16.94 4.83 -5.56
CA LEU A 175 16.07 3.92 -4.79
C LEU A 175 15.99 4.35 -3.32
N MET A 176 17.12 4.78 -2.75
CA MET A 176 17.21 5.33 -1.38
C MET A 176 16.87 6.83 -1.39
N ARG A 177 15.60 7.15 -1.65
CA ARG A 177 15.12 8.54 -1.69
C ARG A 177 14.66 9.05 -0.33
N GLY A 178 14.65 10.38 -0.17
CA GLY A 178 14.07 11.02 1.01
C GLY A 178 12.56 10.81 1.10
N GLN A 179 12.03 11.18 2.25
CA GLN A 179 10.58 11.16 2.47
C GLN A 179 9.93 12.31 1.70
N MET A 180 8.82 12.04 1.04
CA MET A 180 8.02 13.09 0.41
C MET A 180 7.41 13.99 1.49
N PRO A 181 7.46 15.33 1.35
CA PRO A 181 6.81 16.23 2.29
C PRO A 181 5.33 15.88 2.48
N PHE A 182 4.84 15.99 3.71
CA PHE A 182 3.48 15.56 4.07
C PHE A 182 2.41 16.20 3.19
N ASP A 183 2.49 17.51 2.97
CA ASP A 183 1.49 18.23 2.16
C ASP A 183 1.54 17.84 0.67
N GLU A 184 2.74 17.58 0.13
CA GLU A 184 2.88 17.07 -1.25
C GLU A 184 2.24 15.68 -1.40
N MET A 185 2.38 14.83 -0.39
CA MET A 185 1.73 13.51 -0.37
C MET A 185 0.21 13.64 -0.28
N VAL A 186 -0.31 14.53 0.59
CA VAL A 186 -1.75 14.81 0.69
C VAL A 186 -2.30 15.30 -0.66
N ASP A 187 -1.58 16.18 -1.36
CA ASP A 187 -2.00 16.70 -2.66
C ASP A 187 -2.03 15.61 -3.72
N TRP A 188 -1.03 14.72 -3.73
CA TRP A 188 -1.01 13.60 -4.65
C TRP A 188 -2.18 12.63 -4.40
N ILE A 189 -2.41 12.25 -3.13
CA ILE A 189 -3.51 11.35 -2.76
C ILE A 189 -4.87 12.01 -3.10
N ASP A 190 -5.04 13.29 -2.80
CA ASP A 190 -6.27 14.03 -3.12
C ASP A 190 -6.58 14.01 -4.61
N ALA A 191 -5.57 14.26 -5.44
CA ALA A 191 -5.73 14.23 -6.90
C ALA A 191 -6.14 12.84 -7.40
N GLN A 192 -5.53 11.76 -6.86
CA GLN A 192 -5.94 10.38 -7.20
C GLN A 192 -7.39 10.11 -6.82
N LEU A 193 -7.79 10.45 -5.59
CA LEU A 193 -9.14 10.20 -5.10
C LEU A 193 -10.21 10.99 -5.86
N VAL A 194 -9.93 12.24 -6.26
CA VAL A 194 -10.81 13.06 -7.10
C VAL A 194 -10.99 12.46 -8.49
N ASP A 195 -9.93 11.95 -9.10
CA ASP A 195 -10.02 11.29 -10.40
C ASP A 195 -10.83 9.99 -10.31
N LEU A 196 -10.53 9.15 -9.32
CA LEU A 196 -11.16 7.86 -9.10
C LEU A 196 -12.63 7.96 -8.68
N SER A 197 -13.02 9.03 -7.98
CA SER A 197 -14.43 9.26 -7.64
C SER A 197 -15.33 9.45 -8.86
N LYS A 198 -14.75 9.78 -10.03
CA LYS A 198 -15.46 9.93 -11.30
C LYS A 198 -15.48 8.65 -12.15
N LYS A 199 -14.61 7.69 -11.84
CA LYS A 199 -14.41 6.45 -12.60
C LYS A 199 -15.05 5.23 -11.95
N LEU A 200 -14.94 5.12 -10.64
CA LEU A 200 -15.49 4.01 -9.89
C LEU A 200 -17.02 4.14 -9.74
N PRO A 201 -17.75 3.02 -9.66
CA PRO A 201 -19.19 3.06 -9.44
C PRO A 201 -19.51 3.58 -8.03
N ALA A 202 -20.68 4.22 -7.88
CA ALA A 202 -21.12 4.71 -6.59
C ALA A 202 -21.49 3.56 -5.61
N SER A 203 -21.98 2.44 -6.15
CA SER A 203 -22.42 1.28 -5.37
C SER A 203 -22.40 0.01 -6.21
N TYR A 204 -22.26 -1.13 -5.55
CA TYR A 204 -22.40 -2.47 -6.12
C TYR A 204 -23.70 -3.16 -5.68
N LEU A 205 -24.65 -2.46 -5.06
CA LEU A 205 -25.89 -3.05 -4.53
C LEU A 205 -26.76 -3.75 -5.60
N ASN A 206 -26.67 -3.31 -6.83
CA ASN A 206 -27.41 -3.89 -7.96
C ASN A 206 -26.58 -4.89 -8.78
N GLU A 207 -25.39 -5.22 -8.34
CA GLU A 207 -24.49 -6.19 -8.95
C GLU A 207 -24.43 -7.49 -8.14
N SER A 208 -23.59 -8.44 -8.56
CA SER A 208 -23.37 -9.67 -7.79
C SER A 208 -22.77 -9.37 -6.41
N THR A 209 -23.20 -10.12 -5.39
CA THR A 209 -22.70 -10.00 -4.01
C THR A 209 -21.19 -10.18 -3.89
N GLN A 210 -20.57 -10.83 -4.87
CA GLN A 210 -19.09 -10.99 -4.93
C GLN A 210 -18.35 -9.64 -5.09
N PHE A 211 -19.04 -8.56 -5.48
CA PHE A 211 -18.45 -7.23 -5.60
C PHE A 211 -18.62 -6.38 -4.34
N TYR A 212 -19.35 -6.87 -3.34
CA TYR A 212 -19.54 -6.12 -2.09
C TYR A 212 -18.19 -5.96 -1.38
N GLY A 213 -17.95 -4.73 -0.90
CA GLY A 213 -16.68 -4.35 -0.27
C GLY A 213 -15.59 -3.88 -1.24
N ARG A 214 -15.82 -3.94 -2.56
CA ARG A 214 -14.89 -3.33 -3.55
C ARG A 214 -14.98 -1.81 -3.53
N ALA A 215 -13.90 -1.16 -3.96
CA ALA A 215 -13.78 0.31 -3.96
C ALA A 215 -14.89 0.99 -4.79
N THR A 216 -15.46 2.05 -4.23
CA THR A 216 -16.52 2.85 -4.84
C THR A 216 -16.13 4.32 -4.89
N SER A 217 -16.85 5.12 -5.70
CA SER A 217 -16.66 6.58 -5.73
C SER A 217 -16.93 7.21 -4.35
N ILE A 218 -17.91 6.70 -3.62
CA ILE A 218 -18.22 7.17 -2.26
C ILE A 218 -17.07 6.89 -1.29
N MET A 219 -16.40 5.73 -1.40
CA MET A 219 -15.20 5.44 -0.62
C MET A 219 -14.06 6.41 -0.93
N CYS A 220 -13.88 6.79 -2.20
CA CYS A 220 -12.89 7.81 -2.57
C CYS A 220 -13.17 9.14 -1.87
N LEU A 221 -14.43 9.61 -1.91
CA LEU A 221 -14.84 10.85 -1.26
C LEU A 221 -14.71 10.77 0.27
N ALA A 222 -15.04 9.65 0.87
CA ALA A 222 -14.94 9.44 2.32
C ALA A 222 -13.48 9.47 2.81
N VAL A 223 -12.57 8.75 2.13
CA VAL A 223 -11.14 8.78 2.45
C VAL A 223 -10.57 10.18 2.26
N ARG A 224 -10.96 10.86 1.18
CA ARG A 224 -10.57 12.24 0.87
C ARG A 224 -10.99 13.20 1.99
N ALA A 225 -12.25 13.16 2.40
CA ALA A 225 -12.80 14.03 3.44
C ALA A 225 -12.07 13.85 4.77
N ARG A 226 -11.82 12.59 5.19
CA ARG A 226 -11.07 12.26 6.41
C ARG A 226 -9.63 12.73 6.33
N MET A 227 -8.94 12.46 5.23
CA MET A 227 -7.54 12.85 5.03
C MET A 227 -7.35 14.35 5.08
N LEU A 228 -8.20 15.13 4.38
CA LEU A 228 -8.10 16.59 4.35
C LEU A 228 -8.42 17.22 5.70
N LEU A 229 -9.34 16.64 6.47
CA LEU A 229 -9.62 17.06 7.85
C LEU A 229 -8.40 16.83 8.75
N PHE A 230 -7.74 15.69 8.64
CA PHE A 230 -6.50 15.40 9.36
C PHE A 230 -5.38 16.38 8.96
N ALA A 231 -5.20 16.63 7.66
CA ALA A 231 -4.19 17.55 7.14
C ALA A 231 -4.41 19.02 7.55
N ALA A 232 -5.66 19.40 7.86
CA ALA A 232 -5.99 20.73 8.39
C ALA A 232 -5.73 20.86 9.90
N SER A 233 -5.65 19.72 10.62
CA SER A 233 -5.56 19.69 12.08
C SER A 233 -4.26 20.35 12.59
N PRO A 234 -4.27 20.87 13.82
CA PRO A 234 -3.07 21.46 14.45
C PRO A 234 -1.90 20.48 14.58
N LEU A 235 -2.14 19.17 14.48
CA LEU A 235 -1.10 18.15 14.56
C LEU A 235 -0.05 18.31 13.44
N VAL A 236 -0.50 18.60 12.20
CA VAL A 236 0.37 18.62 11.01
C VAL A 236 0.37 19.97 10.26
N ASN A 237 -0.54 20.87 10.59
CA ASN A 237 -0.69 22.17 9.94
C ASN A 237 0.08 23.26 10.70
N GLY A 238 1.36 23.39 10.43
CA GLY A 238 2.22 24.40 11.04
C GLY A 238 2.54 24.12 12.52
N ASN A 239 2.64 22.85 12.91
CA ASN A 239 2.95 22.46 14.28
C ASN A 239 4.43 22.74 14.59
N GLU A 240 4.68 23.54 15.62
CA GLU A 240 6.01 23.92 16.08
C GLU A 240 6.85 22.71 16.55
N TRP A 241 6.22 21.61 16.96
CA TRP A 241 6.92 20.38 17.32
C TRP A 241 7.70 19.77 16.17
N TYR A 242 7.32 20.07 14.93
CA TYR A 242 8.03 19.64 13.73
C TYR A 242 8.94 20.76 13.14
N ALA A 243 9.17 21.82 13.91
CA ALA A 243 10.08 22.88 13.50
C ALA A 243 11.48 22.32 13.21
N GLY A 244 12.01 22.63 12.03
CA GLY A 244 13.32 22.14 11.61
C GLY A 244 13.37 20.66 11.21
N PHE A 245 12.25 19.94 11.18
CA PHE A 245 12.21 18.53 10.77
C PHE A 245 12.42 18.40 9.26
N LYS A 246 13.64 18.05 8.86
CA LYS A 246 14.09 18.05 7.47
C LYS A 246 14.52 16.67 6.99
N ASN A 247 14.43 16.47 5.69
CA ASN A 247 15.12 15.40 4.99
C ASN A 247 16.62 15.70 4.86
N TYR A 248 17.39 14.71 4.44
CA TYR A 248 18.82 14.86 4.16
C TYR A 248 19.12 15.86 3.01
N ASP A 249 18.14 16.08 2.10
CA ASP A 249 18.21 17.08 1.02
C ASP A 249 17.84 18.50 1.48
N GLY A 250 17.56 18.69 2.76
CA GLY A 250 17.20 19.96 3.37
C GLY A 250 15.72 20.37 3.26
N LYS A 251 14.88 19.61 2.54
CA LYS A 251 13.44 19.86 2.47
C LYS A 251 12.77 19.60 3.81
N PHE A 252 11.86 20.48 4.21
CA PHE A 252 11.02 20.25 5.38
C PHE A 252 10.02 19.13 5.11
N ARG A 253 9.83 18.28 6.11
CA ARG A 253 8.88 17.17 6.05
C ARG A 253 7.45 17.59 6.30
N PHE A 254 7.25 18.66 7.07
CA PHE A 254 5.94 19.23 7.41
C PHE A 254 5.93 20.72 7.13
N SER A 255 4.75 21.30 6.90
CA SER A 255 4.56 22.75 6.80
C SER A 255 5.06 23.43 8.07
N GLN A 256 5.84 24.50 7.91
CA GLN A 256 6.39 25.28 9.02
C GLN A 256 5.47 26.44 9.42
N THR A 257 4.41 26.67 8.67
CA THR A 257 3.44 27.75 8.90
C THR A 257 2.01 27.21 8.86
N TYR A 258 1.17 27.74 9.76
CA TYR A 258 -0.25 27.42 9.75
C TYR A 258 -0.94 27.98 8.51
N ASP A 259 -1.70 27.14 7.82
CA ASP A 259 -2.52 27.50 6.66
C ASP A 259 -4.01 27.32 6.96
N PRO A 260 -4.78 28.41 7.15
CA PRO A 260 -6.22 28.32 7.40
C PRO A 260 -7.02 27.82 6.18
N ALA A 261 -6.47 27.89 4.95
CA ALA A 261 -7.16 27.42 3.75
C ALA A 261 -7.37 25.89 3.76
N LYS A 262 -6.55 25.13 4.49
CA LYS A 262 -6.72 23.69 4.66
C LYS A 262 -8.05 23.34 5.30
N TRP A 263 -8.56 24.13 6.25
CA TRP A 263 -9.86 23.93 6.85
C TRP A 263 -10.99 24.12 5.84
N LYS A 264 -10.89 25.12 4.99
CA LYS A 264 -11.87 25.32 3.91
C LYS A 264 -11.87 24.15 2.95
N ARG A 265 -10.69 23.67 2.52
CA ARG A 265 -10.55 22.50 1.64
C ARG A 265 -11.17 21.25 2.28
N ALA A 266 -10.96 21.02 3.58
CA ALA A 266 -11.56 19.92 4.31
C ALA A 266 -13.09 20.06 4.39
N ALA A 267 -13.62 21.25 4.68
CA ALA A 267 -15.05 21.50 4.73
C ALA A 267 -15.73 21.29 3.37
N ASP A 268 -15.10 21.75 2.29
CA ASP A 268 -15.62 21.56 0.92
C ASP A 268 -15.64 20.06 0.55
N ALA A 269 -14.62 19.28 0.88
CA ALA A 269 -14.58 17.84 0.65
C ALA A 269 -15.62 17.07 1.46
N ASN A 270 -15.84 17.46 2.71
CA ASN A 270 -16.89 16.85 3.55
C ASN A 270 -18.31 17.17 3.00
N ARG A 271 -18.52 18.39 2.50
CA ARG A 271 -19.78 18.75 1.84
C ARG A 271 -20.00 17.93 0.58
N GLU A 272 -18.99 17.77 -0.27
CA GLU A 272 -19.06 16.95 -1.47
C GLU A 272 -19.45 15.50 -1.15
N LEU A 273 -18.90 14.92 -0.09
CA LEU A 273 -19.29 13.59 0.39
C LEU A 273 -20.74 13.51 0.85
N ILE A 274 -21.24 14.54 1.55
CA ILE A 274 -22.62 14.57 2.06
C ILE A 274 -23.64 14.70 0.91
N GLU A 275 -23.26 15.38 -0.17
CA GLU A 275 -24.10 15.64 -1.32
C GLU A 275 -24.08 14.51 -2.37
N ALA A 276 -23.11 13.59 -2.28
CA ALA A 276 -22.93 12.45 -3.19
C ALA A 276 -23.85 11.27 -2.86
#